data_14669370663f24c6c3c2695da7e77103
#
_entry.id   14669370663f24c6c3c2695da7e77103
#
_cell.length_a   1.000
_cell.length_b   1.000
_cell.length_c   1.000
_cell.angle_alpha   90.00
_cell.angle_beta   90.00
_cell.angle_gamma   90.00
#
_symmetry.space_group_name_H-M   'P 1'
#
loop_
_entity.id
_entity.type
_entity.pdbx_description
1 polymer ?
#
loop_
_entity_poly.entity_id
_entity_poly.type
_entity_poly.pdbx_seq_one_letter_code
_entity_poly.pdbx_strand_id
1 'polypeptide(L)'
;DYCENQITNLLSSTHTGQEGNNIDFESKVFHAGMIDHIGLEVADIAQVAALGFPKADPEAPLVELGYGTIDSQKPVILCIGHNVVPATGIVDYLKTNGLYGEVEVCGLCCTAHDITRYNPKAKIIGPISWQLRFIRSGLPDVIVLDEQCVRTDCLLEAQKIKTPVIVASEKNCMGLPNRTNDPVDGIVADLTEGKVPGVLVR
;
A
#
# COMPACT_ATOMS: atom_id res chain seq x y z
N ASP A 1 -22.65 -17.95 7.82
CA ASP A 1 -23.96 -17.63 8.49
C ASP A 1 -23.80 -16.65 9.66
N TYR A 2 -22.96 -16.93 10.69
CA TYR A 2 -22.84 -16.02 11.85
C TYR A 2 -22.34 -14.62 11.45
N CYS A 3 -21.22 -14.53 10.74
CA CYS A 3 -20.67 -13.22 10.30
C CYS A 3 -21.66 -12.47 9.39
N GLU A 4 -22.31 -13.17 8.46
CA GLU A 4 -23.32 -12.61 7.57
C GLU A 4 -24.49 -12.02 8.35
N ASN A 5 -25.03 -12.76 9.32
CA ASN A 5 -26.11 -12.30 10.17
C ASN A 5 -25.70 -11.09 11.01
N GLN A 6 -24.49 -11.08 11.57
CA GLN A 6 -23.99 -9.97 12.36
C GLN A 6 -23.76 -8.73 11.51
N ILE A 7 -23.22 -8.86 10.29
CA ILE A 7 -23.06 -7.77 9.34
C ILE A 7 -24.41 -7.18 8.96
N THR A 8 -25.39 -8.03 8.66
CA THR A 8 -26.76 -7.60 8.33
C THR A 8 -27.38 -6.80 9.46
N ASN A 9 -27.27 -7.29 10.69
CA ASN A 9 -27.75 -6.60 11.87
C ASN A 9 -27.05 -5.26 12.11
N LEU A 10 -25.73 -5.22 11.93
CA LEU A 10 -24.95 -4.01 12.07
C LEU A 10 -25.35 -2.95 11.04
N LEU A 11 -25.47 -3.33 9.77
CA LEU A 11 -25.87 -2.44 8.68
C LEU A 11 -27.30 -1.93 8.89
N SER A 12 -28.24 -2.80 9.25
CA SER A 12 -29.62 -2.39 9.56
C SER A 12 -29.67 -1.39 10.70
N SER A 13 -28.96 -1.66 11.79
CA SER A 13 -28.94 -0.76 12.96
C SER A 13 -28.24 0.57 12.67
N THR A 14 -27.27 0.58 11.77
CA THR A 14 -26.61 1.80 11.31
C THR A 14 -27.54 2.63 10.45
N HIS A 15 -28.28 2.00 9.56
CA HIS A 15 -29.25 2.68 8.70
C HIS A 15 -30.42 3.28 9.48
N THR A 16 -30.98 2.53 10.41
CA THR A 16 -32.10 2.97 11.24
C THR A 16 -31.70 3.90 12.39
N GLY A 17 -30.42 3.94 12.74
CA GLY A 17 -29.88 4.77 13.82
C GLY A 17 -29.93 6.26 13.60
N GLN A 18 -30.35 6.71 12.41
CA GLN A 18 -30.57 8.13 12.11
C GLN A 18 -31.75 8.72 12.84
N GLU A 19 -32.63 7.93 13.43
CA GLU A 19 -33.86 8.36 14.06
C GLU A 19 -33.75 8.60 15.58
N GLY A 20 -32.60 9.08 16.04
CA GLY A 20 -32.42 9.37 17.46
C GLY A 20 -32.25 8.15 18.35
N ASN A 21 -31.86 7.05 17.77
CA ASN A 21 -31.50 5.87 18.52
C ASN A 21 -30.18 6.11 19.25
N ASN A 22 -30.21 5.91 20.57
CA ASN A 22 -29.03 5.98 21.45
C ASN A 22 -28.01 4.87 21.17
N ILE A 23 -27.96 4.38 19.96
CA ILE A 23 -26.97 3.40 19.61
C ILE A 23 -25.66 4.14 19.38
N ASP A 24 -24.85 3.95 20.34
CA ASP A 24 -23.50 4.40 20.47
C ASP A 24 -22.67 4.04 19.24
N PHE A 25 -22.13 5.05 18.58
CA PHE A 25 -21.29 4.87 17.40
C PHE A 25 -20.05 4.05 17.73
N GLU A 26 -19.45 4.28 18.88
CA GLU A 26 -18.27 3.53 19.34
C GLU A 26 -18.59 2.04 19.53
N SER A 27 -19.75 1.71 20.07
CA SER A 27 -20.23 0.34 20.22
C SER A 27 -20.39 -0.36 18.85
N LYS A 28 -20.92 0.34 17.86
CA LYS A 28 -21.05 -0.20 16.49
C LYS A 28 -19.70 -0.40 15.83
N VAL A 29 -18.78 0.52 15.98
CA VAL A 29 -17.42 0.43 15.45
C VAL A 29 -16.70 -0.74 16.11
N PHE A 30 -16.83 -0.90 17.41
CA PHE A 30 -16.27 -2.05 18.14
C PHE A 30 -16.87 -3.38 17.65
N HIS A 31 -18.19 -3.44 17.47
CA HIS A 31 -18.86 -4.62 16.94
C HIS A 31 -18.41 -4.94 15.51
N ALA A 32 -18.26 -3.92 14.65
CA ALA A 32 -17.72 -4.11 13.30
C ALA A 32 -16.31 -4.69 13.33
N GLY A 33 -15.44 -4.17 14.21
CA GLY A 33 -14.09 -4.68 14.40
C GLY A 33 -14.06 -6.13 14.90
N MET A 34 -14.98 -6.51 15.77
CA MET A 34 -15.11 -7.91 16.21
C MET A 34 -15.55 -8.84 15.08
N ILE A 35 -16.50 -8.41 14.25
CA ILE A 35 -16.96 -9.20 13.10
C ILE A 35 -15.82 -9.35 12.08
N ASP A 36 -15.08 -8.29 11.82
CA ASP A 36 -13.92 -8.32 10.94
C ASP A 36 -12.85 -9.30 11.43
N HIS A 37 -12.53 -9.25 12.72
CA HIS A 37 -11.58 -10.17 13.33
C HIS A 37 -12.04 -11.63 13.20
N ILE A 38 -13.31 -11.93 13.50
CA ILE A 38 -13.87 -13.28 13.34
C ILE A 38 -13.81 -13.72 11.85
N GLY A 39 -14.10 -12.79 10.93
CA GLY A 39 -14.02 -13.06 9.50
C GLY A 39 -12.62 -13.44 9.04
N LEU A 40 -11.59 -12.74 9.54
CA LEU A 40 -10.19 -13.05 9.27
C LEU A 40 -9.79 -14.43 9.83
N GLU A 41 -10.16 -14.73 11.07
CA GLU A 41 -9.91 -16.05 11.68
C GLU A 41 -10.56 -17.19 10.89
N VAL A 42 -11.81 -17.01 10.46
CA VAL A 42 -12.52 -18.00 9.63
C VAL A 42 -11.84 -18.16 8.26
N ALA A 43 -11.38 -17.06 7.66
CA ALA A 43 -10.65 -17.12 6.41
C ALA A 43 -9.32 -17.88 6.55
N ASP A 44 -8.59 -17.64 7.62
CA ASP A 44 -7.35 -18.35 7.92
C ASP A 44 -7.57 -19.84 8.13
N ILE A 45 -8.59 -20.22 8.89
CA ILE A 45 -8.98 -21.61 9.08
C ILE A 45 -9.35 -22.27 7.75
N ALA A 46 -10.12 -21.57 6.91
CA ALA A 46 -10.51 -22.06 5.61
C ALA A 46 -9.30 -22.24 4.68
N GLN A 47 -8.35 -21.34 4.69
CA GLN A 47 -7.10 -21.48 3.93
C GLN A 47 -6.27 -22.68 4.40
N VAL A 48 -6.13 -22.84 5.70
CA VAL A 48 -5.43 -23.99 6.28
C VAL A 48 -6.13 -25.31 5.92
N ALA A 49 -7.47 -25.35 6.00
CA ALA A 49 -8.24 -26.52 5.65
C ALA A 49 -8.16 -26.88 4.15
N ALA A 50 -8.14 -25.88 3.27
CA ALA A 50 -8.11 -26.08 1.83
C ALA A 50 -6.70 -26.30 1.27
N LEU A 51 -5.71 -25.60 1.78
CA LEU A 51 -4.35 -25.54 1.22
C LEU A 51 -3.29 -26.19 2.12
N GLY A 52 -3.64 -26.51 3.35
CA GLY A 52 -2.71 -26.97 4.39
C GLY A 52 -1.92 -25.81 5.01
N PHE A 53 -1.18 -26.13 6.05
CA PHE A 53 -0.27 -25.15 6.66
C PHE A 53 0.82 -24.75 5.68
N PRO A 54 1.11 -23.44 5.54
CA PRO A 54 2.30 -23.00 4.83
C PRO A 54 3.52 -23.64 5.50
N LYS A 55 4.28 -24.39 4.74
CA LYS A 55 5.56 -24.89 5.23
C LYS A 55 6.57 -23.77 5.16
N ALA A 56 7.32 -23.59 6.23
CA ALA A 56 8.49 -22.72 6.17
C ALA A 56 9.45 -23.27 5.10
N ASP A 57 9.87 -22.41 4.21
CA ASP A 57 10.94 -22.72 3.27
C ASP A 57 12.26 -22.44 3.98
N PRO A 58 13.07 -23.47 4.32
CA PRO A 58 14.34 -23.26 5.01
C PRO A 58 15.36 -22.51 4.15
N GLU A 59 15.11 -22.43 2.85
CA GLU A 59 15.95 -21.71 1.89
C GLU A 59 15.38 -20.33 1.53
N ALA A 60 14.25 -19.95 2.14
CA ALA A 60 13.70 -18.62 1.94
C ALA A 60 14.72 -17.55 2.34
N PRO A 61 15.00 -16.57 1.47
CA PRO A 61 15.93 -15.51 1.80
C PRO A 61 15.41 -14.69 2.99
N LEU A 62 16.33 -14.25 3.84
CA LEU A 62 16.01 -13.28 4.86
C LEU A 62 15.61 -11.96 4.21
N VAL A 63 14.58 -11.32 4.76
CA VAL A 63 14.14 -9.99 4.34
C VAL A 63 14.53 -8.96 5.39
N GLU A 64 14.83 -7.75 4.92
CA GLU A 64 15.16 -6.65 5.81
C GLU A 64 13.90 -5.91 6.24
N LEU A 65 13.79 -5.69 7.54
CA LEU A 65 12.65 -5.03 8.16
C LEU A 65 13.07 -3.72 8.82
N GLY A 66 12.27 -2.70 8.58
CA GLY A 66 12.35 -1.43 9.29
C GLY A 66 13.04 -0.32 8.50
N TYR A 67 12.76 0.86 8.98
CA TYR A 67 13.20 2.12 8.39
C TYR A 67 14.73 2.25 8.26
N GLY A 68 15.45 1.77 9.26
CA GLY A 68 16.91 1.88 9.32
C GLY A 68 17.66 0.97 8.34
N THR A 69 16.95 0.12 7.58
CA THR A 69 17.57 -0.77 6.59
C THR A 69 17.78 -0.10 5.24
N ILE A 70 17.19 1.08 5.01
CA ILE A 70 17.28 1.80 3.75
C ILE A 70 18.65 2.45 3.61
N ASP A 71 19.29 2.19 2.49
CA ASP A 71 20.51 2.88 2.08
C ASP A 71 20.14 4.24 1.42
N SER A 72 20.22 5.31 2.19
CA SER A 72 19.90 6.66 1.72
C SER A 72 20.89 7.25 0.71
N GLN A 73 21.93 6.51 0.35
CA GLN A 73 22.85 6.91 -0.72
C GLN A 73 22.33 6.48 -2.11
N LYS A 74 21.29 5.65 -2.13
CA LYS A 74 20.64 5.19 -3.35
C LYS A 74 19.30 5.87 -3.54
N PRO A 75 18.82 5.99 -4.79
CA PRO A 75 17.43 6.37 -5.04
C PRO A 75 16.46 5.41 -4.34
N VAL A 76 15.42 5.96 -3.72
CA VAL A 76 14.45 5.21 -2.92
C VAL A 76 13.07 5.28 -3.57
N ILE A 77 12.52 4.14 -3.94
CA ILE A 77 11.15 3.97 -4.43
C ILE A 77 10.30 3.42 -3.30
N LEU A 78 9.32 4.20 -2.85
CA LEU A 78 8.37 3.81 -1.81
C LEU A 78 7.05 3.36 -2.42
N CYS A 79 6.66 2.11 -2.20
CA CYS A 79 5.37 1.55 -2.62
C CYS A 79 4.41 1.44 -1.44
N ILE A 80 3.19 1.95 -1.61
CA ILE A 80 2.15 1.94 -0.56
C ILE A 80 0.86 1.35 -1.13
N GLY A 81 0.33 0.35 -0.46
CA GLY A 81 -0.97 -0.25 -0.75
C GLY A 81 -0.98 -1.77 -0.74
N HIS A 82 -1.76 -2.38 -1.62
CA HIS A 82 -2.00 -3.82 -1.66
C HIS A 82 -1.77 -4.47 -3.03
N ASN A 83 -1.71 -3.69 -4.10
CA ASN A 83 -1.49 -4.23 -5.44
C ASN A 83 0.01 -4.28 -5.74
N VAL A 84 0.57 -5.47 -5.73
CA VAL A 84 2.00 -5.68 -5.97
C VAL A 84 2.42 -5.49 -7.43
N VAL A 85 1.49 -5.49 -8.38
CA VAL A 85 1.79 -5.47 -9.82
C VAL A 85 2.66 -4.28 -10.24
N PRO A 86 2.38 -3.03 -9.85
CA PRO A 86 3.26 -1.91 -10.18
C PRO A 86 4.67 -2.09 -9.63
N ALA A 87 4.79 -2.55 -8.40
CA ALA A 87 6.08 -2.73 -7.74
C ALA A 87 6.90 -3.88 -8.36
N THR A 88 6.26 -4.99 -8.75
CA THR A 88 6.94 -6.08 -9.45
C THR A 88 7.40 -5.67 -10.84
N GLY A 89 6.59 -4.87 -11.55
CA GLY A 89 6.99 -4.29 -12.83
C GLY A 89 8.24 -3.41 -12.72
N ILE A 90 8.34 -2.61 -11.65
CA ILE A 90 9.54 -1.81 -11.35
C ILE A 90 10.74 -2.73 -11.10
N VAL A 91 10.58 -3.77 -10.29
CA VAL A 91 11.67 -4.72 -10.00
C VAL A 91 12.15 -5.42 -11.28
N ASP A 92 11.23 -5.84 -12.16
CA ASP A 92 11.59 -6.47 -13.44
C ASP A 92 12.34 -5.50 -14.35
N TYR A 93 11.90 -4.26 -14.41
CA TYR A 93 12.60 -3.22 -15.15
C TYR A 93 14.03 -3.02 -14.64
N LEU A 94 14.20 -2.91 -13.33
CA LEU A 94 15.52 -2.74 -12.70
C LEU A 94 16.44 -3.94 -13.00
N LYS A 95 15.91 -5.17 -12.93
CA LYS A 95 16.66 -6.38 -13.27
C LYS A 95 17.09 -6.38 -14.75
N THR A 96 16.16 -6.09 -15.65
CA THR A 96 16.39 -6.12 -17.09
C THR A 96 17.44 -5.08 -17.52
N ASN A 97 17.48 -3.94 -16.85
CA ASN A 97 18.39 -2.84 -17.18
C ASN A 97 19.68 -2.82 -16.35
N GLY A 98 19.94 -3.86 -15.57
CA GLY A 98 21.17 -3.96 -14.77
C GLY A 98 21.24 -2.99 -13.59
N LEU A 99 20.11 -2.39 -13.19
CA LEU A 99 19.99 -1.44 -12.08
C LEU A 99 19.60 -2.11 -10.77
N TYR A 100 19.48 -3.42 -10.78
CA TYR A 100 19.09 -4.21 -9.62
C TYR A 100 20.15 -4.13 -8.52
N GLY A 101 19.79 -3.52 -7.40
CA GLY A 101 20.69 -3.25 -6.29
C GLY A 101 21.27 -1.84 -6.27
N GLU A 102 21.08 -1.04 -7.32
CA GLU A 102 21.43 0.39 -7.35
C GLU A 102 20.28 1.28 -6.86
N VAL A 103 19.08 0.72 -6.72
CA VAL A 103 17.87 1.40 -6.30
C VAL A 103 17.25 0.67 -5.12
N GLU A 104 16.90 1.39 -4.09
CA GLU A 104 16.14 0.86 -2.96
C GLU A 104 14.66 0.79 -3.32
N VAL A 105 14.10 -0.42 -3.34
CA VAL A 105 12.66 -0.64 -3.47
C VAL A 105 12.13 -1.05 -2.11
N CYS A 106 11.25 -0.25 -1.56
CA CYS A 106 10.70 -0.49 -0.24
C CYS A 106 9.18 -0.29 -0.23
N GLY A 107 8.54 -0.80 0.78
CA GLY A 107 7.09 -0.67 0.88
C GLY A 107 6.58 -0.66 2.31
N LEU A 108 5.31 -0.32 2.41
CA LEU A 108 4.54 -0.34 3.65
C LEU A 108 3.43 -1.39 3.52
N CYS A 109 3.22 -2.18 4.59
CA CYS A 109 2.14 -3.14 4.72
C CYS A 109 2.14 -4.26 3.65
N CYS A 110 0.99 -4.59 3.08
CA CYS A 110 0.81 -5.77 2.23
C CYS A 110 1.65 -5.74 0.95
N THR A 111 1.67 -4.63 0.23
CA THR A 111 2.55 -4.47 -0.94
C THR A 111 4.02 -4.74 -0.60
N ALA A 112 4.48 -4.30 0.57
CA ALA A 112 5.84 -4.56 1.03
C ALA A 112 6.13 -6.06 1.20
N HIS A 113 5.22 -6.79 1.82
CA HIS A 113 5.35 -8.23 1.99
C HIS A 113 5.42 -8.96 0.64
N ASP A 114 4.55 -8.59 -0.28
CA ASP A 114 4.52 -9.22 -1.59
C ASP A 114 5.74 -8.88 -2.44
N ILE A 115 6.22 -7.64 -2.37
CA ILE A 115 7.47 -7.26 -3.05
C ILE A 115 8.65 -8.10 -2.52
N THR A 116 8.74 -8.34 -1.22
CA THR A 116 9.85 -9.14 -0.64
C THR A 116 9.80 -10.60 -1.06
N ARG A 117 8.62 -11.16 -1.30
CA ARG A 117 8.47 -12.50 -1.88
C ARG A 117 8.99 -12.57 -3.31
N TYR A 118 8.78 -11.51 -4.06
CA TYR A 118 9.20 -11.38 -5.45
C TYR A 118 10.67 -10.96 -5.58
N ASN A 119 11.13 -10.11 -4.68
CA ASN A 119 12.47 -9.55 -4.64
C ASN A 119 13.02 -9.53 -3.21
N PRO A 120 13.92 -10.46 -2.85
CA PRO A 120 14.48 -10.53 -1.50
C PRO A 120 15.29 -9.29 -1.08
N LYS A 121 15.71 -8.46 -2.03
CA LYS A 121 16.38 -7.18 -1.73
C LYS A 121 15.41 -6.04 -1.42
N ALA A 122 14.12 -6.21 -1.69
CA ALA A 122 13.12 -5.22 -1.29
C ALA A 122 12.95 -5.21 0.22
N LYS A 123 12.49 -4.08 0.76
CA LYS A 123 12.46 -3.85 2.19
C LYS A 123 11.05 -3.53 2.68
N ILE A 124 10.68 -4.09 3.82
CA ILE A 124 9.47 -3.75 4.54
C ILE A 124 9.84 -2.69 5.57
N ILE A 125 9.41 -1.46 5.40
CA ILE A 125 9.87 -0.35 6.23
C ILE A 125 8.98 -0.03 7.42
N GLY A 126 7.75 -0.51 7.42
CA GLY A 126 6.84 -0.33 8.55
C GLY A 126 5.40 -0.68 8.25
N PRO A 127 4.53 -0.52 9.25
CA PRO A 127 3.10 -0.75 9.11
C PRO A 127 2.42 0.36 8.31
N ILE A 128 1.20 0.09 7.84
CA ILE A 128 0.41 1.03 7.03
C ILE A 128 0.16 2.37 7.75
N SER A 129 0.11 2.38 9.07
CA SER A 129 -0.04 3.61 9.87
C SER A 129 1.13 4.58 9.75
N TRP A 130 2.27 4.14 9.23
CA TRP A 130 3.49 4.97 9.10
C TRP A 130 3.60 5.70 7.76
N GLN A 131 2.60 5.65 6.89
CA GLN A 131 2.63 6.31 5.58
C GLN A 131 3.15 7.75 5.66
N LEU A 132 2.50 8.59 6.45
CA LEU A 132 2.90 10.00 6.55
C LEU A 132 4.22 10.19 7.26
N ARG A 133 4.53 9.34 8.23
CA ARG A 133 5.82 9.41 8.93
C ARG A 133 6.97 9.18 7.96
N PHE A 134 6.81 8.19 7.08
CA PHE A 134 7.85 7.86 6.11
C PHE A 134 7.95 8.91 5.00
N ILE A 135 6.81 9.37 4.49
CA ILE A 135 6.77 10.46 3.50
C ILE A 135 7.45 11.71 4.07
N ARG A 136 7.06 12.14 5.27
CA ARG A 136 7.62 13.34 5.93
C ARG A 136 9.11 13.26 6.24
N SER A 137 9.69 12.08 6.24
CA SER A 137 11.14 11.93 6.41
C SER A 137 11.95 12.50 5.25
N GLY A 138 11.31 12.65 4.06
CA GLY A 138 12.01 13.09 2.86
C GLY A 138 12.96 12.03 2.27
N LEU A 139 12.89 10.79 2.76
CA LEU A 139 13.73 9.70 2.26
C LEU A 139 13.31 9.18 0.88
N PRO A 140 12.00 9.03 0.55
CA PRO A 140 11.61 8.58 -0.78
C PRO A 140 11.89 9.62 -1.86
N ASP A 141 12.54 9.20 -2.94
CA ASP A 141 12.70 10.00 -4.14
C ASP A 141 11.46 9.96 -5.04
N VAL A 142 10.72 8.86 -4.97
CA VAL A 142 9.42 8.72 -5.64
C VAL A 142 8.50 7.83 -4.79
N ILE A 143 7.21 8.15 -4.81
CA ILE A 143 6.18 7.39 -4.12
C ILE A 143 5.24 6.78 -5.13
N VAL A 144 5.01 5.47 -5.04
CA VAL A 144 4.04 4.74 -5.86
C VAL A 144 2.87 4.35 -4.96
N LEU A 145 1.68 4.86 -5.29
CA LEU A 145 0.44 4.57 -4.58
C LEU A 145 -0.43 3.64 -5.42
N ASP A 146 -0.86 2.56 -4.85
CA ASP A 146 -1.82 1.68 -5.50
C ASP A 146 -3.27 1.96 -5.04
N GLU A 147 -4.10 0.95 -4.84
CA GLU A 147 -5.54 1.17 -4.69
C GLU A 147 -6.11 1.03 -3.28
N GLN A 148 -5.40 0.41 -2.33
CA GLN A 148 -5.96 0.09 -1.02
C GLN A 148 -5.11 0.61 0.13
N CYS A 149 -5.79 0.95 1.23
CA CYS A 149 -5.17 1.42 2.47
C CYS A 149 -4.30 2.68 2.32
N VAL A 150 -4.44 3.39 1.22
CA VAL A 150 -3.72 4.64 0.96
C VAL A 150 -4.46 5.80 1.62
N ARG A 151 -3.74 6.58 2.42
CA ARG A 151 -4.29 7.78 3.04
C ARG A 151 -4.48 8.89 2.01
N THR A 152 -5.59 9.60 2.11
CA THR A 152 -5.92 10.71 1.19
C THR A 152 -4.99 11.91 1.32
N ASP A 153 -4.28 12.04 2.44
CA ASP A 153 -3.33 13.13 2.70
C ASP A 153 -1.89 12.81 2.26
N CYS A 154 -1.61 11.61 1.75
CA CYS A 154 -0.27 11.24 1.25
C CYS A 154 0.24 12.19 0.17
N LEU A 155 -0.60 12.55 -0.80
CA LEU A 155 -0.24 13.49 -1.86
C LEU A 155 0.13 14.87 -1.30
N LEU A 156 -0.68 15.39 -0.36
CA LEU A 156 -0.43 16.70 0.26
C LEU A 156 0.89 16.72 1.03
N GLU A 157 1.20 15.64 1.72
CA GLU A 157 2.46 15.53 2.46
C GLU A 157 3.66 15.37 1.51
N ALA A 158 3.52 14.61 0.44
CA ALA A 158 4.54 14.47 -0.59
C ALA A 158 4.85 15.80 -1.29
N GLN A 159 3.81 16.60 -1.57
CA GLN A 159 3.98 17.95 -2.16
C GLN A 159 4.79 18.88 -1.27
N LYS A 160 4.62 18.82 0.06
CA LYS A 160 5.37 19.65 1.00
C LYS A 160 6.88 19.43 0.93
N ILE A 161 7.28 18.20 0.64
CA ILE A 161 8.69 17.80 0.53
C ILE A 161 9.16 17.67 -0.93
N LYS A 162 8.28 17.98 -1.88
CA LYS A 162 8.54 17.96 -3.33
C LYS A 162 8.89 16.57 -3.88
N THR A 163 8.42 15.50 -3.23
CA THR A 163 8.58 14.14 -3.73
C THR A 163 7.46 13.83 -4.72
N PRO A 164 7.77 13.41 -5.96
CA PRO A 164 6.78 13.08 -6.96
C PRO A 164 5.99 11.82 -6.58
N VAL A 165 4.70 11.81 -6.97
CA VAL A 165 3.79 10.71 -6.69
C VAL A 165 3.29 10.09 -8.00
N ILE A 166 3.40 8.78 -8.12
CA ILE A 166 2.81 7.99 -9.19
C ILE A 166 1.66 7.18 -8.60
N VAL A 167 0.46 7.40 -9.09
CA VAL A 167 -0.73 6.65 -8.67
C VAL A 167 -1.05 5.60 -9.71
N ALA A 168 -1.15 4.35 -9.32
CA ALA A 168 -1.40 3.22 -10.22
C ALA A 168 -2.88 2.80 -10.28
N SER A 169 -3.77 3.55 -9.62
CA SER A 169 -5.21 3.25 -9.59
C SER A 169 -6.05 4.53 -9.59
N GLU A 170 -7.14 4.52 -10.36
CA GLU A 170 -8.12 5.62 -10.36
C GLU A 170 -8.77 5.87 -9.00
N LYS A 171 -8.83 4.84 -8.14
CA LYS A 171 -9.41 4.94 -6.80
C LYS A 171 -8.67 5.95 -5.91
N ASN A 172 -7.38 6.15 -6.18
CA ASN A 172 -6.50 7.05 -5.42
C ASN A 172 -5.94 8.19 -6.26
N CYS A 173 -6.57 8.53 -7.38
CA CYS A 173 -6.03 9.52 -8.31
C CYS A 173 -5.90 10.95 -7.73
N MET A 174 -6.62 11.28 -6.67
CA MET A 174 -6.49 12.54 -5.90
C MET A 174 -6.48 13.80 -6.79
N GLY A 175 -7.16 13.74 -7.94
CA GLY A 175 -7.19 14.84 -8.91
C GLY A 175 -5.94 14.99 -9.79
N LEU A 176 -5.02 14.04 -9.72
CA LEU A 176 -3.83 14.01 -10.58
C LEU A 176 -4.18 13.76 -12.05
N PRO A 177 -3.42 14.31 -12.99
CA PRO A 177 -3.65 14.08 -14.41
C PRO A 177 -3.42 12.60 -14.77
N ASN A 178 -4.32 12.05 -15.57
CA ASN A 178 -4.15 10.71 -16.14
C ASN A 178 -3.21 10.82 -17.36
N ARG A 179 -2.05 10.21 -17.22
CA ARG A 179 -0.96 10.22 -18.22
C ARG A 179 -0.66 8.81 -18.76
N THR A 180 -1.59 7.85 -18.58
CA THR A 180 -1.39 6.43 -18.95
C THR A 180 -0.94 6.23 -20.40
N ASN A 181 -1.42 7.07 -21.31
CA ASN A 181 -1.11 6.95 -22.74
C ASN A 181 -0.07 7.97 -23.23
N ASP A 182 0.51 8.74 -22.33
CA ASP A 182 1.49 9.75 -22.70
C ASP A 182 2.91 9.14 -22.83
N PRO A 183 3.79 9.77 -23.60
CA PRO A 183 5.18 9.35 -23.68
C PRO A 183 5.86 9.41 -22.33
N VAL A 184 6.58 8.34 -21.95
CA VAL A 184 7.25 8.21 -20.66
C VAL A 184 8.23 9.36 -20.40
N ASP A 185 9.00 9.75 -21.41
CA ASP A 185 9.98 10.85 -21.27
C ASP A 185 9.31 12.18 -20.88
N GLY A 186 8.12 12.45 -21.41
CA GLY A 186 7.34 13.63 -21.04
C GLY A 186 6.84 13.57 -19.59
N ILE A 187 6.43 12.38 -19.12
CA ILE A 187 6.00 12.18 -17.73
C ILE A 187 7.18 12.39 -16.79
N VAL A 188 8.30 11.77 -17.08
CA VAL A 188 9.53 11.88 -16.28
C VAL A 188 10.01 13.33 -16.21
N ALA A 189 10.06 14.03 -17.35
CA ALA A 189 10.45 15.44 -17.37
C ALA A 189 9.54 16.31 -16.49
N ASP A 190 8.22 16.17 -16.61
CA ASP A 190 7.27 16.96 -15.82
C ASP A 190 7.35 16.68 -14.32
N LEU A 191 7.60 15.42 -13.92
CA LEU A 191 7.79 15.04 -12.52
C LEU A 191 9.12 15.57 -11.96
N THR A 192 10.22 15.41 -12.70
CA THR A 192 11.56 15.82 -12.25
C THR A 192 11.74 17.32 -12.21
N GLU A 193 11.11 18.05 -13.12
CA GLU A 193 11.09 19.51 -13.14
C GLU A 193 10.07 20.11 -12.15
N GLY A 194 9.28 19.27 -11.49
CA GLY A 194 8.27 19.70 -10.54
C GLY A 194 7.09 20.46 -11.14
N LYS A 195 6.82 20.27 -12.44
CA LYS A 195 5.67 20.90 -13.13
C LYS A 195 4.35 20.35 -12.62
N VAL A 196 4.34 19.08 -12.23
CA VAL A 196 3.19 18.40 -11.63
C VAL A 196 3.64 17.67 -10.35
N PRO A 197 2.79 17.61 -9.33
CA PRO A 197 3.14 16.94 -8.07
C PRO A 197 3.08 15.40 -8.19
N GLY A 198 2.47 14.91 -9.23
CA GLY A 198 2.30 13.48 -9.50
C GLY A 198 1.42 13.24 -10.71
N VAL A 199 1.26 11.97 -11.04
CA VAL A 199 0.48 11.51 -12.20
C VAL A 199 -0.26 10.22 -11.87
N LEU A 200 -1.38 9.99 -12.57
CA LEU A 200 -2.01 8.68 -12.65
C LEU A 200 -1.46 7.97 -13.89
N VAL A 201 -0.95 6.76 -13.70
CA VAL A 201 -0.49 5.84 -14.77
C VAL A 201 -1.03 4.46 -14.46
N ARG A 202 -1.75 3.82 -15.39
CA ARG A 202 -2.40 2.50 -15.24
C ARG A 202 -1.79 1.47 -16.17
#